data_16592f7b524d611cb04a675ca7573fba
#
_entry.id   16592f7b524d611cb04a675ca7573fba
#
_cell.length_a   1.000
_cell.length_b   1.000
_cell.length_c   1.000
_cell.angle_alpha   90.00
_cell.angle_beta   90.00
_cell.angle_gamma   90.00
#
_symmetry.space_group_name_H-M   'P 1'
#
loop_
_entity.id
_entity.type
_entity.pdbx_description
1 polymer ?
#
loop_
_entity_poly.entity_id
_entity_poly.type
_entity_poly.pdbx_seq_one_letter_code
_entity_poly.pdbx_strand_id
1 'polypeptide(L)' 'MIKTTQKALKKHVAAGIAQDITRYSFEEAEALYRAHSLETIAVSSGIYGLNGALLKDENGKLYAITARNTTLAQLV' A
#
# COMPACT_ATOMS: atom_id res chain seq x y z
N MET A 1 -10.32 2.39 9.80
CA MET A 1 -9.65 1.89 8.59
C MET A 1 -10.69 1.32 7.63
N ILE A 2 -10.62 1.70 6.37
CA ILE A 2 -11.61 1.32 5.37
C ILE A 2 -11.21 0.00 4.73
N LYS A 3 -12.18 -0.85 4.44
CA LYS A 3 -11.93 -2.07 3.67
C LYS A 3 -11.97 -1.76 2.18
N THR A 4 -11.02 -2.33 1.44
CA THR A 4 -10.97 -2.22 -0.01
C THR A 4 -10.71 -3.59 -0.62
N THR A 5 -10.48 -3.65 -1.93
CA THR A 5 -10.17 -4.89 -2.65
C THR A 5 -8.92 -4.71 -3.49
N GLN A 6 -8.26 -5.80 -3.83
CA GLN A 6 -7.12 -5.76 -4.75
C GLN A 6 -7.52 -5.14 -6.09
N LYS A 7 -8.73 -5.44 -6.56
CA LYS A 7 -9.24 -4.89 -7.82
C LYS A 7 -9.32 -3.37 -7.77
N ALA A 8 -9.84 -2.82 -6.67
CA ALA A 8 -9.93 -1.37 -6.48
C ALA A 8 -8.53 -0.74 -6.40
N LEU A 9 -7.61 -1.36 -5.69
CA LEU A 9 -6.23 -0.88 -5.59
C LEU A 9 -5.54 -0.86 -6.95
N LYS A 10 -5.72 -1.89 -7.77
CA LYS A 10 -5.17 -1.94 -9.12
C LYS A 10 -5.75 -0.85 -10.02
N LYS A 11 -7.05 -0.54 -9.86
CA LYS A 11 -7.68 0.55 -10.59
C LYS A 11 -7.09 1.90 -10.21
N HIS A 12 -6.81 2.13 -8.93
CA HIS A 12 -6.17 3.37 -8.47
C HIS A 12 -4.79 3.55 -9.08
N VAL A 13 -4.01 2.46 -9.17
CA VAL A 13 -2.69 2.47 -9.81
C VAL A 13 -2.83 2.78 -11.31
N ALA A 14 -3.72 2.08 -11.99
CA ALA A 14 -3.93 2.26 -13.43
C ALA A 14 -4.40 3.67 -13.79
N ALA A 15 -5.19 4.30 -12.92
CA ALA A 15 -5.67 5.66 -13.10
C ALA A 15 -4.65 6.74 -12.73
N GLY A 16 -3.47 6.36 -12.26
CA GLY A 16 -2.44 7.31 -11.81
C GLY A 16 -2.75 7.98 -10.49
N ILE A 17 -3.74 7.50 -9.75
CA ILE A 17 -4.14 8.05 -8.44
C ILE A 17 -3.16 7.62 -7.35
N ALA A 18 -2.66 6.40 -7.41
CA ALA A 18 -1.74 5.85 -6.44
C ALA A 18 -0.50 5.28 -7.11
N GLN A 19 0.65 5.45 -6.45
CA GLN A 19 1.90 4.85 -6.89
C GLN A 19 1.95 3.41 -6.39
N ASP A 20 2.22 2.45 -7.29
CA ASP A 20 2.35 1.05 -6.93
C ASP A 20 3.71 0.80 -6.27
N ILE A 21 3.69 0.35 -5.02
CA ILE A 21 4.88 -0.01 -4.26
C ILE A 21 4.93 -1.51 -3.95
N THR A 22 4.09 -2.30 -4.62
CA THR A 22 3.98 -3.75 -4.35
C THR A 22 5.31 -4.48 -4.47
N ARG A 23 6.17 -4.05 -5.39
CA ARG A 23 7.45 -4.71 -5.67
C ARG A 23 8.64 -4.09 -4.95
N TYR A 24 8.40 -3.15 -4.05
CA TYR A 24 9.48 -2.57 -3.27
C TYR A 24 10.12 -3.65 -2.40
N SER A 25 11.46 -3.61 -2.32
CA SER A 25 12.20 -4.40 -1.34
C SER A 25 11.94 -3.81 0.05
N PHE A 26 12.32 -4.56 1.09
CA PHE A 26 12.24 -4.05 2.46
C PHE A 26 13.02 -2.73 2.61
N GLU A 27 14.22 -2.66 2.01
CA GLU A 27 15.07 -1.46 2.07
C GLU A 27 14.41 -0.25 1.39
N GLU A 28 13.80 -0.46 0.23
CA GLU A 28 13.09 0.59 -0.50
C GLU A 28 11.87 1.08 0.28
N ALA A 29 11.09 0.16 0.85
CA ALA A 29 9.93 0.49 1.65
C ALA A 29 10.34 1.22 2.95
N GLU A 30 11.42 0.77 3.60
CA GLU A 30 11.94 1.43 4.79
C GLU A 30 12.39 2.86 4.49
N ALA A 31 13.05 3.07 3.35
CA ALA A 31 13.46 4.40 2.92
C ALA A 31 12.25 5.31 2.71
N LEU A 32 11.18 4.79 2.12
CA LEU A 32 9.94 5.53 1.93
C LEU A 32 9.32 5.91 3.27
N TYR A 33 9.27 4.98 4.21
CA TYR A 33 8.70 5.21 5.54
C TYR A 33 9.53 6.20 6.37
N ARG A 34 10.83 6.26 6.15
CA ARG A 34 11.70 7.25 6.80
C ARG A 34 11.55 8.65 6.21
N ALA A 35 11.32 8.72 4.89
CA ALA A 35 11.21 9.99 4.19
C ALA A 35 9.84 10.66 4.39
N HIS A 36 8.80 9.87 4.70
CA HIS A 36 7.42 10.34 4.76
C HIS A 36 6.69 9.77 5.96
N SER A 37 5.70 10.53 6.47
CA SER A 37 4.73 10.02 7.42
C SER A 37 3.63 9.30 6.66
N LEU A 38 3.65 7.98 6.69
CA LEU A 38 2.66 7.16 5.97
C LEU A 38 1.57 6.70 6.91
N GLU A 39 0.33 6.83 6.45
CA GLU A 39 -0.86 6.35 7.14
C GLU A 39 -1.57 5.34 6.28
N THR A 40 -1.89 4.17 6.83
CA THR A 40 -2.69 3.17 6.15
C THR A 40 -4.15 3.58 6.22
N ILE A 41 -4.75 3.93 5.09
CA ILE A 41 -6.14 4.42 5.06
C ILE A 41 -7.13 3.35 4.64
N ALA A 42 -6.70 2.30 3.95
CA ALA A 42 -7.56 1.20 3.55
C ALA A 42 -6.75 -0.08 3.44
N VAL A 43 -7.40 -1.21 3.66
CA VAL A 43 -6.77 -2.53 3.55
C VAL A 43 -7.66 -3.49 2.78
N SER A 44 -7.01 -4.41 2.10
CA SER A 44 -7.67 -5.56 1.47
C SER A 44 -7.23 -6.83 2.21
N SER A 45 -8.18 -7.69 2.52
CA SER A 45 -7.93 -8.94 3.22
C SER A 45 -8.46 -10.12 2.43
N GLY A 46 -7.71 -11.22 2.46
CA GLY A 46 -8.11 -12.47 1.87
C GLY A 46 -8.05 -13.59 2.91
N ILE A 47 -8.08 -14.84 2.45
CA ILE A 47 -8.07 -16.03 3.31
C ILE A 47 -6.83 -16.08 4.20
N TYR A 48 -5.71 -15.60 3.67
CA TYR A 48 -4.41 -15.66 4.33
C TYR A 48 -4.00 -14.34 5.01
N GLY A 49 -4.95 -13.43 5.24
CA GLY A 49 -4.69 -12.13 5.86
C GLY A 49 -4.63 -11.00 4.84
N LEU A 50 -3.89 -9.95 5.17
CA LEU A 50 -3.80 -8.77 4.32
C LEU A 50 -3.17 -9.11 2.96
N ASN A 51 -3.82 -8.70 1.89
CA ASN A 51 -3.34 -8.88 0.53
C ASN A 51 -3.30 -7.59 -0.28
N GLY A 52 -3.37 -6.47 0.39
CA GLY A 52 -3.25 -5.16 -0.23
C GLY A 52 -3.51 -4.05 0.78
N ALA A 53 -3.04 -2.86 0.46
CA ALA A 53 -3.22 -1.69 1.32
C ALA A 53 -3.14 -0.41 0.49
N LEU A 54 -3.78 0.64 0.98
CA LEU A 54 -3.67 1.99 0.45
C LEU A 54 -3.10 2.87 1.55
N LEU A 55 -2.02 3.58 1.22
CA LEU A 55 -1.30 4.44 2.15
C LEU A 55 -1.35 5.88 1.65
N LYS A 56 -1.27 6.82 2.57
CA LYS A 56 -1.22 8.26 2.25
C LYS A 56 -0.08 8.90 3.01
N ASP A 57 0.71 9.75 2.34
CA ASP A 57 1.76 10.50 3.01
C ASP A 57 1.26 11.88 3.50
N GLU A 58 2.16 12.66 4.11
CA GLU A 58 1.86 13.97 4.67
C GLU A 58 1.45 15.01 3.62
N ASN A 59 1.74 14.73 2.36
CA ASN A 59 1.38 15.62 1.24
C ASN A 59 0.09 15.18 0.53
N GLY A 60 -0.54 14.11 1.02
CA GLY A 60 -1.74 13.57 0.40
C GLY A 60 -1.48 12.63 -0.77
N LYS A 61 -0.22 12.32 -1.06
CA LYS A 61 0.12 11.36 -2.12
C LYS A 61 -0.26 9.95 -1.67
N LEU A 62 -0.84 9.18 -2.60
CA LEU A 62 -1.30 7.82 -2.33
C LEU A 62 -0.32 6.78 -2.88
N TYR A 63 -0.17 5.71 -2.12
CA TYR A 63 0.67 4.56 -2.46
C TYR A 63 -0.18 3.30 -2.31
N ALA A 64 -0.04 2.35 -3.22
CA ALA A 64 -0.83 1.13 -3.20
C ALA A 64 0.05 -0.11 -3.18
N ILE A 65 -0.37 -1.07 -2.36
CA ILE A 65 0.15 -2.44 -2.36
C ILE A 65 -0.99 -3.29 -2.91
N THR A 66 -0.80 -3.86 -4.10
CA THR A 66 -1.90 -4.49 -4.85
C THR A 66 -1.88 -6.01 -4.79
N ALA A 67 -0.91 -6.59 -4.11
CA ALA A 67 -0.80 -8.03 -3.94
C ALA A 67 -0.23 -8.33 -2.57
N ARG A 68 -0.39 -9.58 -2.12
CA ARG A 68 0.18 -10.00 -0.84
C ARG A 68 1.70 -9.86 -0.89
N ASN A 69 2.24 -9.13 0.08
CA ASN A 69 3.67 -8.98 0.25
C ASN A 69 4.00 -9.03 1.74
N THR A 70 4.57 -10.13 2.18
CA THR A 70 4.86 -10.34 3.60
C THR A 70 5.91 -9.37 4.15
N THR A 71 6.81 -8.91 3.30
CA THR A 71 7.81 -7.91 3.67
C THR A 71 7.15 -6.57 3.99
N LEU A 72 6.28 -6.09 3.10
CA LEU A 72 5.59 -4.83 3.27
C LEU A 72 4.51 -4.90 4.34
N ALA A 73 3.90 -6.06 4.54
CA ALA A 73 2.88 -6.26 5.57
C ALA A 73 3.42 -5.98 6.98
N GLN A 74 4.71 -6.13 7.20
CA GLN A 74 5.35 -5.83 8.49
C GLN A 74 5.40 -4.33 8.77
N LEU A 75 5.34 -3.50 7.73
CA LEU A 75 5.43 -2.04 7.84
C LEU A 75 4.06 -1.37 7.91
N VAL A 76 3.04 -2.04 7.46
CA VAL A 76 1.68 -1.49 7.37
C VAL A 76 0.91 -1.52 8.69
#